data_5fd91dc3465403662095c6c39766942f
#
_entry.id   5fd91dc3465403662095c6c39766942f
#
_cell.length_a   1.000
_cell.length_b   1.000
_cell.length_c   1.000
_cell.angle_alpha   90.00
_cell.angle_beta   90.00
_cell.angle_gamma   90.00
#
_symmetry.space_group_name_H-M   'P 1'
#
loop_
_entity.id
_entity.type
_entity.pdbx_description
1 polymer ?
#
loop_
_entity_poly.entity_id
_entity_poly.type
_entity_poly.pdbx_seq_one_letter_code
_entity_poly.pdbx_strand_id
1 'polypeptide(L)'
;MENNTGNITSNLKEGKVEDEFRVKQVNRTFLATVLVSVLASAAILLICYGVGKILNATGLYSGNLAVKVANILDNNFTINLLLSQVLLFAPAGIFIACNRAYFFKNLRIRRLKPKTYLMLAIFGVVFIPIISFVNSISLLFTENVIASEMTSMFDNTSLIECVIVVALIPCILEETVYRGVFYNEYSRINPRKAVLLSALLFGLLHMNFNQFLYAAFGGVVFALIVEGTGSITASMMMHFLLNASSTIVSYIGTKSASIEEAQQVVQDAPQEGMEMFSGALSFMNNLPIMVQMVISLGILAIIAGMIEVVLFKKIVKTEGRQEYIRQLFGIKSKEKKQGRQISQDEITRRYEMERFGQSDIKEKYSDNQDSIIENESEGSDFADDMSGDDSIPKQKVPIITPS
;
A
#
# COMPACT_ATOMS: atom_id res chain seq x y z
N MET A 1 3.12 -7.45 44.62
CA MET A 1 3.12 -6.44 43.52
C MET A 1 4.37 -6.47 42.64
N GLU A 2 5.54 -6.89 43.12
CA GLU A 2 6.78 -6.91 42.30
C GLU A 2 6.88 -8.02 41.25
N ASN A 3 6.25 -9.18 41.43
CA ASN A 3 6.32 -10.29 40.47
C ASN A 3 5.52 -10.04 39.18
N ASN A 4 4.49 -9.20 39.21
CA ASN A 4 3.63 -8.95 38.02
C ASN A 4 4.25 -7.92 37.07
N THR A 5 5.02 -6.95 37.58
CA THR A 5 5.75 -5.99 36.74
C THR A 5 6.93 -6.63 36.00
N GLY A 6 7.55 -7.67 36.58
CA GLY A 6 8.64 -8.42 35.97
C GLY A 6 8.19 -9.21 34.73
N ASN A 7 7.05 -9.87 34.78
CA ASN A 7 6.49 -10.65 33.64
C ASN A 7 6.02 -9.72 32.51
N ILE A 8 5.37 -8.59 32.81
CA ILE A 8 4.94 -7.64 31.77
C ILE A 8 6.16 -7.03 31.04
N THR A 9 7.21 -6.68 31.77
CA THR A 9 8.44 -6.13 31.17
C THR A 9 9.22 -7.15 30.35
N SER A 10 9.21 -8.46 30.74
CA SER A 10 9.83 -9.53 29.95
C SER A 10 9.06 -9.78 28.65
N ASN A 11 7.75 -9.92 28.69
CA ASN A 11 6.92 -10.15 27.50
C ASN A 11 6.97 -8.98 26.51
N LEU A 12 7.02 -7.73 27.00
CA LEU A 12 7.24 -6.55 26.16
C LEU A 12 8.62 -6.52 25.51
N LYS A 13 9.66 -7.00 26.21
CA LYS A 13 11.00 -7.11 25.64
C LYS A 13 11.09 -8.21 24.59
N GLU A 14 10.49 -9.37 24.83
CA GLU A 14 10.44 -10.49 23.85
C GLU A 14 9.68 -10.09 22.58
N GLY A 15 8.51 -9.48 22.68
CA GLY A 15 7.75 -8.97 21.54
C GLY A 15 8.55 -7.96 20.72
N LYS A 16 9.30 -7.06 21.38
CA LYS A 16 10.13 -6.07 20.69
C LYS A 16 11.33 -6.70 19.97
N VAL A 17 11.93 -7.73 20.56
CA VAL A 17 13.04 -8.51 19.94
C VAL A 17 12.51 -9.27 18.71
N GLU A 18 11.33 -9.84 18.77
CA GLU A 18 10.70 -10.53 17.64
C GLU A 18 10.42 -9.56 16.48
N ASP A 19 9.84 -8.39 16.75
CA ASP A 19 9.55 -7.39 15.73
C ASP A 19 10.85 -6.88 15.05
N GLU A 20 11.92 -6.65 15.81
CA GLU A 20 13.23 -6.27 15.27
C GLU A 20 13.84 -7.40 14.40
N PHE A 21 13.70 -8.65 14.82
CA PHE A 21 14.18 -9.80 14.04
C PHE A 21 13.44 -9.90 12.70
N ARG A 22 12.12 -9.73 12.68
CA ARG A 22 11.30 -9.77 11.47
C ARG A 22 11.67 -8.63 10.51
N VAL A 23 11.87 -7.43 11.01
CA VAL A 23 12.32 -6.30 10.20
C VAL A 23 13.70 -6.57 9.58
N LYS A 24 14.62 -7.21 10.30
CA LYS A 24 15.92 -7.64 9.72
C LYS A 24 15.75 -8.65 8.60
N GLN A 25 14.82 -9.62 8.75
CA GLN A 25 14.50 -10.59 7.68
C GLN A 25 13.94 -9.89 6.43
N VAL A 26 13.01 -8.96 6.61
CA VAL A 26 12.40 -8.21 5.51
C VAL A 26 13.42 -7.31 4.81
N ASN A 27 14.33 -6.67 5.54
CA ASN A 27 15.44 -5.90 4.96
C ASN A 27 16.37 -6.78 4.12
N ARG A 28 16.67 -8.00 4.56
CA ARG A 28 17.43 -8.98 3.77
C ARG A 28 16.68 -9.41 2.51
N THR A 29 15.38 -9.62 2.63
CA THR A 29 14.51 -9.94 1.47
C THR A 29 14.52 -8.80 0.46
N PHE A 30 14.41 -7.55 0.90
CA PHE A 30 14.51 -6.38 0.03
C PHE A 30 15.87 -6.31 -0.67
N LEU A 31 16.96 -6.46 0.08
CA LEU A 31 18.31 -6.47 -0.49
C LEU A 31 18.48 -7.59 -1.53
N ALA A 32 17.98 -8.81 -1.22
CA ALA A 32 17.99 -9.92 -2.17
C ALA A 32 17.16 -9.59 -3.43
N THR A 33 16.02 -8.91 -3.29
CA THR A 33 15.20 -8.46 -4.44
C THR A 33 15.98 -7.48 -5.32
N VAL A 34 16.66 -6.49 -4.73
CA VAL A 34 17.51 -5.55 -5.49
C VAL A 34 18.65 -6.28 -6.19
N LEU A 35 19.34 -7.19 -5.49
CA LEU A 35 20.45 -7.96 -6.09
C LEU A 35 19.97 -8.86 -7.24
N VAL A 36 18.84 -9.53 -7.08
CA VAL A 36 18.24 -10.34 -8.17
C VAL A 36 17.86 -9.46 -9.33
N SER A 37 17.22 -8.31 -9.11
CA SER A 37 16.82 -7.39 -10.18
C SER A 37 18.02 -6.89 -11.01
N VAL A 38 19.16 -6.61 -10.36
CA VAL A 38 20.37 -6.12 -11.05
C VAL A 38 21.15 -7.24 -11.74
N LEU A 39 21.21 -8.42 -11.11
CA LEU A 39 22.11 -9.50 -11.55
C LEU A 39 21.43 -10.57 -12.40
N ALA A 40 20.11 -10.69 -12.34
CA ALA A 40 19.40 -11.81 -12.97
C ALA A 40 19.57 -11.85 -14.48
N SER A 41 19.47 -10.72 -15.17
CA SER A 41 19.63 -10.65 -16.63
C SER A 41 21.03 -11.10 -17.05
N ALA A 42 22.07 -10.62 -16.37
CA ALA A 42 23.44 -11.04 -16.62
C ALA A 42 23.65 -12.54 -16.33
N ALA A 43 23.09 -13.04 -15.21
CA ALA A 43 23.18 -14.45 -14.84
C ALA A 43 22.48 -15.36 -15.85
N ILE A 44 21.29 -14.99 -16.32
CA ILE A 44 20.57 -15.74 -17.38
C ILE A 44 21.41 -15.83 -18.63
N LEU A 45 21.97 -14.72 -19.12
CA LEU A 45 22.80 -14.71 -20.35
C LEU A 45 24.07 -15.53 -20.17
N LEU A 46 24.72 -15.48 -19.01
CA LEU A 46 25.88 -16.31 -18.70
C LEU A 46 25.56 -17.82 -18.67
N ILE A 47 24.44 -18.18 -18.05
CA ILE A 47 23.95 -19.57 -18.03
C ILE A 47 23.64 -20.04 -19.45
N CYS A 48 22.90 -19.24 -20.22
CA CYS A 48 22.60 -19.55 -21.63
C CYS A 48 23.84 -19.69 -22.48
N TYR A 49 24.87 -18.86 -22.27
CA TYR A 49 26.14 -18.98 -22.91
C TYR A 49 26.85 -20.30 -22.56
N GLY A 50 26.93 -20.66 -21.27
CA GLY A 50 27.54 -21.91 -20.81
C GLY A 50 26.82 -23.15 -21.35
N VAL A 51 25.49 -23.18 -21.23
CA VAL A 51 24.64 -24.26 -21.75
C VAL A 51 24.79 -24.37 -23.28
N GLY A 52 24.79 -23.24 -24.00
CA GLY A 52 24.97 -23.20 -25.44
C GLY A 52 26.33 -23.80 -25.90
N LYS A 53 27.40 -23.53 -25.13
CA LYS A 53 28.71 -24.16 -25.37
C LYS A 53 28.67 -25.70 -25.23
N ILE A 54 28.00 -26.21 -24.20
CA ILE A 54 27.86 -27.65 -23.96
C ILE A 54 27.03 -28.29 -25.09
N LEU A 55 25.88 -27.69 -25.44
CA LEU A 55 25.01 -28.21 -26.52
C LEU A 55 25.69 -28.20 -27.89
N ASN A 56 26.50 -27.18 -28.18
CA ASN A 56 27.30 -27.13 -29.40
C ASN A 56 28.37 -28.23 -29.43
N ALA A 57 29.05 -28.48 -28.30
CA ALA A 57 30.06 -29.52 -28.18
C ALA A 57 29.49 -30.94 -28.34
N THR A 58 28.22 -31.16 -27.98
CA THR A 58 27.50 -32.43 -28.13
C THR A 58 26.79 -32.57 -29.49
N GLY A 59 26.84 -31.54 -30.35
CA GLY A 59 26.13 -31.52 -31.64
C GLY A 59 24.60 -31.38 -31.53
N LEU A 60 24.06 -31.18 -30.30
CA LEU A 60 22.62 -31.02 -30.07
C LEU A 60 22.07 -29.64 -30.47
N TYR A 61 22.96 -28.66 -30.63
CA TYR A 61 22.59 -27.29 -31.02
C TYR A 61 23.76 -26.62 -31.76
N SER A 62 23.45 -25.82 -32.76
CA SER A 62 24.44 -24.98 -33.44
C SER A 62 24.06 -23.51 -33.36
N GLY A 63 24.95 -22.68 -32.78
CA GLY A 63 24.75 -21.24 -32.64
C GLY A 63 25.05 -20.69 -31.25
N ASN A 64 24.73 -19.42 -31.04
CA ASN A 64 24.87 -18.75 -29.72
C ASN A 64 23.54 -18.68 -29.00
N LEU A 65 23.33 -19.56 -28.01
CA LEU A 65 22.08 -19.63 -27.24
C LEU A 65 21.82 -18.33 -26.46
N ALA A 66 22.85 -17.69 -25.92
CA ALA A 66 22.69 -16.45 -25.18
C ALA A 66 22.19 -15.31 -26.11
N VAL A 67 22.73 -15.21 -27.33
CA VAL A 67 22.24 -14.22 -28.31
C VAL A 67 20.80 -14.53 -28.73
N LYS A 68 20.46 -15.81 -28.91
CA LYS A 68 19.07 -16.18 -29.23
C LYS A 68 18.08 -15.83 -28.12
N VAL A 69 18.46 -16.07 -26.88
CA VAL A 69 17.59 -15.71 -25.69
C VAL A 69 17.50 -14.20 -25.55
N ALA A 70 18.63 -13.47 -25.69
CA ALA A 70 18.62 -12.00 -25.68
C ALA A 70 17.64 -11.45 -26.74
N ASN A 71 17.76 -11.92 -27.98
CA ASN A 71 16.89 -11.49 -29.09
C ASN A 71 15.40 -11.81 -28.83
N ILE A 72 15.10 -12.94 -28.16
CA ILE A 72 13.70 -13.26 -27.78
C ILE A 72 13.18 -12.27 -26.73
N LEU A 73 13.99 -11.94 -25.73
CA LEU A 73 13.61 -11.00 -24.68
C LEU A 73 13.46 -9.57 -25.22
N ASP A 74 14.38 -9.14 -26.09
CA ASP A 74 14.36 -7.81 -26.69
C ASP A 74 13.19 -7.63 -27.67
N ASN A 75 12.82 -8.70 -28.42
CA ASN A 75 11.73 -8.64 -29.39
C ASN A 75 10.36 -9.00 -28.79
N ASN A 76 10.28 -9.37 -27.51
CA ASN A 76 9.03 -9.75 -26.88
C ASN A 76 8.88 -9.12 -25.50
N PHE A 77 8.38 -7.88 -25.49
CA PHE A 77 8.18 -7.12 -24.27
C PHE A 77 7.31 -7.85 -23.24
N THR A 78 6.27 -8.57 -23.65
CA THR A 78 5.39 -9.34 -22.78
C THR A 78 6.15 -10.41 -22.00
N ILE A 79 6.99 -11.20 -22.70
CA ILE A 79 7.82 -12.24 -22.07
C ILE A 79 8.83 -11.60 -21.12
N ASN A 80 9.50 -10.53 -21.55
CA ASN A 80 10.46 -9.82 -20.73
C ASN A 80 9.82 -9.27 -19.46
N LEU A 81 8.64 -8.65 -19.57
CA LEU A 81 7.88 -8.12 -18.43
C LEU A 81 7.49 -9.23 -17.46
N LEU A 82 6.91 -10.34 -17.92
CA LEU A 82 6.54 -11.47 -17.07
C LEU A 82 7.76 -12.09 -16.38
N LEU A 83 8.86 -12.27 -17.09
CA LEU A 83 10.11 -12.79 -16.53
C LEU A 83 10.66 -11.85 -15.45
N SER A 84 10.69 -10.56 -15.73
CA SER A 84 11.15 -9.54 -14.76
C SER A 84 10.29 -9.55 -13.49
N GLN A 85 8.97 -9.69 -13.61
CA GLN A 85 8.06 -9.83 -12.45
C GLN A 85 8.39 -11.06 -11.62
N VAL A 86 8.57 -12.23 -12.25
CA VAL A 86 8.93 -13.46 -11.55
C VAL A 86 10.28 -13.32 -10.83
N LEU A 87 11.28 -12.78 -11.47
CA LEU A 87 12.61 -12.59 -10.89
C LEU A 87 12.59 -11.58 -9.76
N LEU A 88 11.91 -10.44 -9.96
CA LEU A 88 11.78 -9.38 -8.96
C LEU A 88 11.12 -9.87 -7.68
N PHE A 89 10.06 -10.69 -7.80
CA PHE A 89 9.30 -11.15 -6.64
C PHE A 89 9.73 -12.51 -6.08
N ALA A 90 10.68 -13.22 -6.71
CA ALA A 90 11.17 -14.50 -6.23
C ALA A 90 11.69 -14.46 -4.77
N PRO A 91 12.52 -13.48 -4.34
CA PRO A 91 12.98 -13.42 -2.96
C PRO A 91 11.84 -13.20 -1.95
N ALA A 92 10.85 -12.36 -2.29
CA ALA A 92 9.67 -12.14 -1.46
C ALA A 92 8.76 -13.38 -1.45
N GLY A 93 8.64 -14.10 -2.56
CA GLY A 93 7.94 -15.38 -2.65
C GLY A 93 8.57 -16.45 -1.76
N ILE A 94 9.90 -16.53 -1.72
CA ILE A 94 10.64 -17.42 -0.80
C ILE A 94 10.39 -17.02 0.65
N PHE A 95 10.44 -15.71 0.97
CA PHE A 95 10.10 -15.23 2.31
C PHE A 95 8.68 -15.63 2.73
N ILE A 96 7.69 -15.46 1.85
CA ILE A 96 6.29 -15.86 2.09
C ILE A 96 6.20 -17.37 2.28
N ALA A 97 6.86 -18.17 1.46
CA ALA A 97 6.84 -19.63 1.56
C ALA A 97 7.44 -20.14 2.88
N CYS A 98 8.57 -19.57 3.31
CA CYS A 98 9.23 -19.88 4.57
C CYS A 98 8.44 -19.44 5.80
N ASN A 99 7.62 -18.38 5.67
CA ASN A 99 6.80 -17.83 6.76
C ASN A 99 5.29 -17.97 6.50
N ARG A 100 4.88 -19.02 5.79
CA ARG A 100 3.53 -19.15 5.21
C ARG A 100 2.41 -18.95 6.23
N ALA A 101 2.43 -19.67 7.34
CA ALA A 101 1.36 -19.60 8.35
C ALA A 101 1.25 -18.19 8.95
N TYR A 102 2.39 -17.60 9.30
CA TYR A 102 2.47 -16.26 9.82
C TYR A 102 2.01 -15.20 8.79
N PHE A 103 2.45 -15.31 7.52
CA PHE A 103 2.08 -14.39 6.46
C PHE A 103 0.56 -14.35 6.26
N PHE A 104 -0.08 -15.53 6.08
CA PHE A 104 -1.53 -15.60 5.84
C PHE A 104 -2.35 -15.17 7.07
N LYS A 105 -1.87 -15.42 8.29
CA LYS A 105 -2.49 -14.95 9.52
C LYS A 105 -2.51 -13.42 9.59
N ASN A 106 -1.43 -12.76 9.14
CA ASN A 106 -1.25 -11.32 9.23
C ASN A 106 -1.60 -10.56 7.94
N LEU A 107 -1.93 -11.27 6.86
CA LEU A 107 -2.35 -10.66 5.61
C LEU A 107 -3.73 -10.04 5.77
N ARG A 108 -3.80 -8.74 5.62
CA ARG A 108 -5.02 -7.95 5.82
C ARG A 108 -5.99 -8.11 4.65
N ILE A 109 -6.65 -9.28 4.54
CA ILE A 109 -7.72 -9.51 3.57
C ILE A 109 -9.04 -9.42 4.31
N ARG A 110 -9.78 -8.35 4.08
CA ARG A 110 -11.09 -8.10 4.66
C ARG A 110 -12.09 -7.74 3.58
N ARG A 111 -13.32 -8.28 3.67
CA ARG A 111 -14.41 -7.83 2.83
C ARG A 111 -14.79 -6.40 3.21
N LEU A 112 -14.83 -5.53 2.21
CA LEU A 112 -15.25 -4.14 2.36
C LEU A 112 -16.76 -4.02 2.11
N LYS A 113 -17.36 -2.95 2.60
CA LYS A 113 -18.75 -2.65 2.30
C LYS A 113 -18.91 -2.31 0.81
N PRO A 114 -20.01 -2.71 0.13
CA PRO A 114 -20.19 -2.43 -1.30
C PRO A 114 -20.03 -0.94 -1.65
N LYS A 115 -20.51 -0.05 -0.77
CA LYS A 115 -20.32 1.40 -0.92
C LYS A 115 -18.85 1.81 -0.95
N THR A 116 -17.99 1.11 -0.22
CA THR A 116 -16.55 1.39 -0.18
C THR A 116 -15.90 1.06 -1.52
N TYR A 117 -16.28 -0.05 -2.16
CA TYR A 117 -15.78 -0.36 -3.51
C TYR A 117 -16.16 0.71 -4.54
N LEU A 118 -17.40 1.21 -4.49
CA LEU A 118 -17.80 2.32 -5.36
C LEU A 118 -16.99 3.59 -5.08
N MET A 119 -16.78 3.93 -3.81
CA MET A 119 -15.97 5.09 -3.45
C MET A 119 -14.51 4.93 -3.86
N LEU A 120 -13.94 3.71 -3.78
CA LEU A 120 -12.60 3.41 -4.27
C LEU A 120 -12.50 3.53 -5.80
N ALA A 121 -13.54 3.10 -6.55
CA ALA A 121 -13.57 3.29 -8.00
C ALA A 121 -13.54 4.78 -8.37
N ILE A 122 -14.37 5.60 -7.72
CA ILE A 122 -14.37 7.05 -7.91
C ILE A 122 -13.02 7.65 -7.51
N PHE A 123 -12.48 7.23 -6.38
CA PHE A 123 -11.14 7.63 -5.90
C PHE A 123 -10.08 7.34 -6.97
N GLY A 124 -10.04 6.13 -7.53
CA GLY A 124 -9.09 5.73 -8.57
C GLY A 124 -9.14 6.65 -9.79
N VAL A 125 -10.34 7.00 -10.27
CA VAL A 125 -10.51 7.92 -11.41
C VAL A 125 -10.05 9.34 -11.06
N VAL A 126 -10.45 9.85 -9.89
CA VAL A 126 -10.06 11.20 -9.43
C VAL A 126 -8.57 11.30 -9.15
N PHE A 127 -7.90 10.18 -8.84
CA PHE A 127 -6.47 10.13 -8.57
C PHE A 127 -5.60 10.24 -9.85
N ILE A 128 -6.16 9.94 -11.03
CA ILE A 128 -5.43 9.98 -12.31
C ILE A 128 -4.78 11.35 -12.58
N PRO A 129 -5.46 12.50 -12.48
CA PRO A 129 -4.82 13.83 -12.67
C PRO A 129 -3.66 14.08 -11.72
N ILE A 130 -3.74 13.58 -10.48
CA ILE A 130 -2.68 13.76 -9.47
C ILE A 130 -1.44 12.97 -9.88
N ILE A 131 -1.59 11.70 -10.23
CA ILE A 131 -0.48 10.85 -10.70
C ILE A 131 0.10 11.40 -12.01
N SER A 132 -0.75 11.86 -12.94
CA SER A 132 -0.31 12.48 -14.20
C SER A 132 0.49 13.77 -13.96
N PHE A 133 0.10 14.59 -12.97
CA PHE A 133 0.86 15.75 -12.56
C PHE A 133 2.24 15.37 -12.00
N VAL A 134 2.31 14.40 -11.09
CA VAL A 134 3.57 13.92 -10.52
C VAL A 134 4.48 13.36 -11.63
N ASN A 135 3.92 12.60 -12.57
CA ASN A 135 4.64 12.09 -13.73
C ASN A 135 5.14 13.22 -14.64
N SER A 136 4.33 14.24 -14.90
CA SER A 136 4.73 15.38 -15.74
C SER A 136 5.91 16.17 -15.15
N ILE A 137 5.99 16.28 -13.82
CA ILE A 137 7.17 16.83 -13.14
C ILE A 137 8.40 15.95 -13.39
N SER A 138 8.27 14.65 -13.31
CA SER A 138 9.37 13.72 -13.59
C SER A 138 9.90 13.86 -15.01
N LEU A 139 9.00 14.05 -15.98
CA LEU A 139 9.33 14.22 -17.40
C LEU A 139 10.07 15.51 -17.72
N LEU A 140 10.11 16.49 -16.81
CA LEU A 140 10.98 17.66 -16.96
C LEU A 140 12.49 17.32 -16.85
N PHE A 141 12.81 16.18 -16.22
CA PHE A 141 14.17 15.78 -15.90
C PHE A 141 14.59 14.45 -16.51
N THR A 142 13.63 13.69 -17.09
CA THR A 142 13.86 12.33 -17.59
C THR A 142 13.03 12.05 -18.85
N GLU A 143 13.49 11.10 -19.67
CA GLU A 143 12.72 10.61 -20.80
C GLU A 143 11.75 9.49 -20.38
N ASN A 144 10.64 9.36 -21.09
CA ASN A 144 9.69 8.28 -20.90
C ASN A 144 10.07 7.04 -21.71
N VAL A 145 11.07 6.30 -21.24
CA VAL A 145 11.55 5.08 -21.92
C VAL A 145 10.45 4.01 -22.06
N ILE A 146 9.53 3.93 -21.09
CA ILE A 146 8.50 2.88 -21.08
C ILE A 146 7.44 3.09 -22.16
N ALA A 147 7.17 4.32 -22.55
CA ALA A 147 6.17 4.59 -23.59
C ALA A 147 6.53 3.91 -24.92
N SER A 148 7.81 3.92 -25.31
CA SER A 148 8.27 3.25 -26.53
C SER A 148 8.16 1.72 -26.45
N GLU A 149 8.50 1.15 -25.30
CA GLU A 149 8.41 -0.29 -25.04
C GLU A 149 6.94 -0.77 -25.06
N MET A 150 6.02 0.00 -24.45
CA MET A 150 4.59 -0.31 -24.46
C MET A 150 3.99 -0.23 -25.87
N THR A 151 4.43 0.72 -26.70
CA THR A 151 3.95 0.84 -28.08
C THR A 151 4.24 -0.43 -28.87
N SER A 152 5.47 -0.98 -28.77
CA SER A 152 5.83 -2.24 -29.42
C SER A 152 5.00 -3.44 -28.96
N MET A 153 4.64 -3.47 -27.67
CA MET A 153 3.74 -4.48 -27.11
C MET A 153 2.32 -4.37 -27.72
N PHE A 154 1.78 -3.15 -27.79
CA PHE A 154 0.42 -2.91 -28.28
C PHE A 154 0.24 -3.33 -29.74
N ASP A 155 1.27 -3.28 -30.55
CA ASP A 155 1.19 -3.71 -31.95
C ASP A 155 0.95 -5.21 -32.11
N ASN A 156 1.45 -6.01 -31.19
CA ASN A 156 1.44 -7.46 -31.27
C ASN A 156 0.53 -8.16 -30.25
N THR A 157 -0.18 -7.40 -29.39
CA THR A 157 -0.91 -7.96 -28.26
C THR A 157 -2.34 -7.39 -28.19
N SER A 158 -3.32 -8.17 -27.75
CA SER A 158 -4.68 -7.70 -27.55
C SER A 158 -4.79 -6.79 -26.31
N LEU A 159 -5.80 -5.89 -26.28
CA LEU A 159 -6.05 -5.03 -25.12
C LEU A 159 -6.23 -5.83 -23.82
N ILE A 160 -6.93 -6.96 -23.89
CA ILE A 160 -7.19 -7.82 -22.72
C ILE A 160 -5.88 -8.37 -22.17
N GLU A 161 -5.00 -8.87 -23.03
CA GLU A 161 -3.67 -9.36 -22.62
C GLU A 161 -2.81 -8.23 -22.03
N CYS A 162 -2.83 -7.04 -22.64
CA CYS A 162 -2.13 -5.87 -22.09
C CYS A 162 -2.63 -5.53 -20.68
N VAL A 163 -3.95 -5.49 -20.47
CA VAL A 163 -4.53 -5.20 -19.14
C VAL A 163 -4.19 -6.30 -18.13
N ILE A 164 -4.16 -7.57 -18.53
CA ILE A 164 -3.76 -8.66 -17.62
C ILE A 164 -2.29 -8.53 -17.23
N VAL A 165 -1.40 -8.32 -18.21
CA VAL A 165 0.05 -8.37 -17.98
C VAL A 165 0.59 -7.07 -17.35
N VAL A 166 0.05 -5.91 -17.74
CA VAL A 166 0.54 -4.60 -17.27
C VAL A 166 -0.22 -4.08 -16.04
N ALA A 167 -1.48 -4.50 -15.85
CA ALA A 167 -2.29 -3.99 -14.76
C ALA A 167 -2.64 -5.06 -13.71
N LEU A 168 -3.23 -6.19 -14.11
CA LEU A 168 -3.78 -7.16 -13.15
C LEU A 168 -2.65 -7.93 -12.41
N ILE A 169 -1.71 -8.51 -13.13
CA ILE A 169 -0.61 -9.29 -12.53
C ILE A 169 0.25 -8.41 -11.62
N PRO A 170 0.77 -7.23 -12.06
CA PRO A 170 1.55 -6.38 -11.20
C PRO A 170 0.80 -5.94 -9.94
N CYS A 171 -0.46 -5.50 -10.05
CA CYS A 171 -1.19 -5.02 -8.88
C CYS A 171 -1.36 -6.09 -7.80
N ILE A 172 -1.54 -7.36 -8.18
CA ILE A 172 -1.65 -8.47 -7.21
C ILE A 172 -0.28 -8.77 -6.59
N LEU A 173 0.77 -8.93 -7.41
CA LEU A 173 2.10 -9.28 -6.95
C LEU A 173 2.72 -8.15 -6.11
N GLU A 174 2.70 -6.94 -6.62
CA GLU A 174 3.29 -5.78 -5.98
C GLU A 174 2.61 -5.42 -4.67
N GLU A 175 1.26 -5.36 -4.63
CA GLU A 175 0.56 -5.10 -3.38
C GLU A 175 0.78 -6.21 -2.35
N THR A 176 0.82 -7.48 -2.78
CA THR A 176 1.15 -8.60 -1.89
C THR A 176 2.52 -8.43 -1.25
N VAL A 177 3.52 -8.01 -2.01
CA VAL A 177 4.88 -7.83 -1.52
C VAL A 177 5.02 -6.53 -0.73
N TYR A 178 4.60 -5.39 -1.30
CA TYR A 178 4.84 -4.09 -0.65
C TYR A 178 3.92 -3.82 0.53
N ARG A 179 2.64 -4.22 0.48
CA ARG A 179 1.68 -4.01 1.58
C ARG A 179 1.53 -5.24 2.44
N GLY A 180 1.58 -6.43 1.84
CA GLY A 180 1.49 -7.70 2.57
C GLY A 180 2.76 -8.07 3.32
N VAL A 181 3.96 -7.78 2.79
CA VAL A 181 5.23 -8.08 3.44
C VAL A 181 5.88 -6.83 4.02
N PHE A 182 6.42 -5.94 3.19
CA PHE A 182 7.25 -4.82 3.66
C PHE A 182 6.49 -3.87 4.59
N TYR A 183 5.40 -3.30 4.13
CA TYR A 183 4.60 -2.39 4.94
C TYR A 183 4.10 -3.04 6.22
N ASN A 184 3.60 -4.27 6.13
CA ASN A 184 3.06 -4.99 7.28
C ASN A 184 4.10 -5.16 8.38
N GLU A 185 5.31 -5.60 8.05
CA GLU A 185 6.37 -5.80 9.04
C GLU A 185 6.95 -4.47 9.58
N TYR A 186 7.25 -3.50 8.73
CA TYR A 186 7.73 -2.19 9.18
C TYR A 186 6.72 -1.46 10.07
N SER A 187 5.45 -1.65 9.80
CA SER A 187 4.38 -0.98 10.52
C SER A 187 4.22 -1.48 11.96
N ARG A 188 4.82 -2.64 12.33
CA ARG A 188 4.87 -3.13 13.72
C ARG A 188 5.70 -2.23 14.61
N ILE A 189 6.79 -1.66 14.06
CA ILE A 189 7.64 -0.72 14.80
C ILE A 189 7.05 0.68 14.76
N ASN A 190 6.74 1.18 13.57
CA ASN A 190 6.19 2.54 13.41
C ASN A 190 5.36 2.67 12.13
N PRO A 191 4.02 2.67 12.22
CA PRO A 191 3.15 2.70 11.04
C PRO A 191 3.35 3.93 10.15
N ARG A 192 3.65 5.11 10.72
CA ARG A 192 3.86 6.34 9.92
C ARG A 192 5.13 6.26 9.09
N LYS A 193 6.22 5.80 9.71
CA LYS A 193 7.50 5.58 8.99
C LYS A 193 7.36 4.46 7.97
N ALA A 194 6.57 3.43 8.28
CA ALA A 194 6.32 2.31 7.38
C ALA A 194 5.61 2.75 6.09
N VAL A 195 4.65 3.68 6.17
CA VAL A 195 4.00 4.26 4.97
C VAL A 195 5.05 4.85 4.03
N LEU A 196 5.93 5.71 4.55
CA LEU A 196 6.97 6.36 3.75
C LEU A 196 8.01 5.37 3.25
N LEU A 197 8.49 4.47 4.12
CA LEU A 197 9.53 3.51 3.76
C LEU A 197 9.03 2.53 2.69
N SER A 198 7.85 1.92 2.87
CA SER A 198 7.31 0.99 1.88
C SER A 198 7.02 1.66 0.53
N ALA A 199 6.60 2.92 0.54
CA ALA A 199 6.38 3.71 -0.66
C ALA A 199 7.69 4.04 -1.38
N LEU A 200 8.73 4.41 -0.64
CA LEU A 200 10.07 4.64 -1.19
C LEU A 200 10.64 3.38 -1.82
N LEU A 201 10.55 2.22 -1.12
CA LEU A 201 11.00 0.93 -1.64
C LEU A 201 10.22 0.53 -2.89
N PHE A 202 8.90 0.81 -2.92
CA PHE A 202 8.05 0.59 -4.09
C PHE A 202 8.54 1.38 -5.30
N GLY A 203 8.83 2.67 -5.12
CA GLY A 203 9.38 3.50 -6.20
C GLY A 203 10.77 3.02 -6.65
N LEU A 204 11.68 2.74 -5.72
CA LEU A 204 13.06 2.33 -6.01
C LEU A 204 13.16 1.05 -6.84
N LEU A 205 12.28 0.06 -6.58
CA LEU A 205 12.32 -1.21 -7.30
C LEU A 205 11.81 -1.13 -8.74
N HIS A 206 11.23 -0.01 -9.16
CA HIS A 206 10.96 0.23 -10.58
C HIS A 206 12.24 0.46 -11.41
N MET A 207 13.38 0.78 -10.76
CA MET A 207 14.69 1.01 -11.39
C MET A 207 14.67 2.01 -12.56
N ASN A 208 13.63 2.80 -12.64
CA ASN A 208 13.41 3.83 -13.64
C ASN A 208 13.11 5.14 -12.92
N PHE A 209 13.92 6.17 -13.19
CA PHE A 209 13.81 7.44 -12.47
C PHE A 209 12.49 8.15 -12.76
N ASN A 210 11.95 8.01 -13.99
CA ASN A 210 10.64 8.55 -14.31
C ASN A 210 9.54 7.88 -13.48
N GLN A 211 9.56 6.54 -13.38
CA GLN A 211 8.57 5.79 -12.59
C GLN A 211 8.74 5.98 -11.09
N PHE A 212 9.96 6.16 -10.59
CA PHE A 212 10.27 6.29 -9.18
C PHE A 212 9.36 7.31 -8.49
N LEU A 213 9.23 8.50 -9.05
CA LEU A 213 8.54 9.60 -8.39
C LEU A 213 7.04 9.33 -8.24
N TYR A 214 6.37 8.95 -9.32
CA TYR A 214 4.92 8.71 -9.26
C TYR A 214 4.58 7.37 -8.59
N ALA A 215 5.43 6.36 -8.69
CA ALA A 215 5.24 5.09 -7.97
C ALA A 215 5.40 5.29 -6.46
N ALA A 216 6.44 6.00 -6.01
CA ALA A 216 6.61 6.32 -4.59
C ALA A 216 5.43 7.14 -4.04
N PHE A 217 4.95 8.14 -4.79
CA PHE A 217 3.79 8.92 -4.40
C PHE A 217 2.51 8.05 -4.33
N GLY A 218 2.23 7.25 -5.36
CA GLY A 218 1.13 6.28 -5.37
C GLY A 218 1.26 5.28 -4.22
N GLY A 219 2.49 4.86 -3.92
CA GLY A 219 2.83 3.99 -2.81
C GLY A 219 2.39 4.50 -1.45
N VAL A 220 2.54 5.81 -1.19
CA VAL A 220 2.01 6.46 0.03
C VAL A 220 0.50 6.35 0.07
N VAL A 221 -0.19 6.69 -1.01
CA VAL A 221 -1.65 6.67 -1.08
C VAL A 221 -2.18 5.25 -0.89
N PHE A 222 -1.58 4.24 -1.54
CA PHE A 222 -1.98 2.84 -1.38
C PHE A 222 -1.82 2.35 0.06
N ALA A 223 -0.73 2.71 0.74
CA ALA A 223 -0.55 2.37 2.15
C ALA A 223 -1.61 3.06 3.04
N LEU A 224 -1.95 4.32 2.77
CA LEU A 224 -3.02 5.03 3.48
C LEU A 224 -4.40 4.42 3.22
N ILE A 225 -4.68 3.95 2.00
CA ILE A 225 -5.92 3.23 1.67
C ILE A 225 -6.00 1.91 2.45
N VAL A 226 -4.90 1.17 2.57
CA VAL A 226 -4.86 -0.03 3.43
C VAL A 226 -5.16 0.33 4.88
N GLU A 227 -4.60 1.41 5.41
CA GLU A 227 -4.89 1.84 6.79
C GLU A 227 -6.33 2.34 6.93
N GLY A 228 -6.84 3.09 5.96
CA GLY A 228 -8.21 3.61 5.97
C GLY A 228 -9.29 2.56 5.84
N THR A 229 -9.01 1.46 5.14
CA THR A 229 -9.96 0.37 4.90
C THR A 229 -9.70 -0.87 5.75
N GLY A 230 -8.48 -1.07 6.21
CA GLY A 230 -8.02 -2.30 6.85
C GLY A 230 -7.86 -3.49 5.90
N SER A 231 -7.80 -3.25 4.58
CA SER A 231 -7.74 -4.30 3.58
C SER A 231 -6.76 -3.99 2.45
N ILE A 232 -5.89 -4.96 2.16
CA ILE A 232 -4.97 -4.91 1.02
C ILE A 232 -5.70 -4.96 -0.33
N THR A 233 -6.90 -5.57 -0.37
CA THR A 233 -7.70 -5.63 -1.61
C THR A 233 -8.14 -4.24 -2.09
N ALA A 234 -8.24 -3.26 -1.16
CA ALA A 234 -8.51 -1.88 -1.51
C ALA A 234 -7.35 -1.24 -2.29
N SER A 235 -6.11 -1.45 -1.85
CA SER A 235 -4.93 -0.96 -2.58
C SER A 235 -4.71 -1.71 -3.88
N MET A 236 -4.95 -3.03 -3.94
CA MET A 236 -4.94 -3.80 -5.19
C MET A 236 -5.94 -3.23 -6.21
N MET A 237 -7.16 -2.92 -5.78
CA MET A 237 -8.17 -2.31 -6.66
C MET A 237 -7.72 -0.94 -7.16
N MET A 238 -7.18 -0.10 -6.29
CA MET A 238 -6.67 1.24 -6.66
C MET A 238 -5.53 1.13 -7.67
N HIS A 239 -4.57 0.28 -7.40
CA HIS A 239 -3.41 0.04 -8.26
C HIS A 239 -3.85 -0.50 -9.63
N PHE A 240 -4.75 -1.51 -9.63
CA PHE A 240 -5.33 -2.04 -10.87
C PHE A 240 -6.02 -0.94 -11.70
N LEU A 241 -6.85 -0.11 -11.08
CA LEU A 241 -7.57 0.96 -11.78
C LEU A 241 -6.61 1.96 -12.44
N LEU A 242 -5.52 2.34 -11.76
CA LEU A 242 -4.52 3.24 -12.32
C LEU A 242 -3.78 2.62 -13.51
N ASN A 243 -3.26 1.41 -13.33
CA ASN A 243 -2.52 0.74 -14.40
C ASN A 243 -3.42 0.37 -15.58
N ALA A 244 -4.63 -0.13 -15.32
CA ALA A 244 -5.60 -0.45 -16.38
C ALA A 244 -6.03 0.81 -17.16
N SER A 245 -6.33 1.90 -16.46
CA SER A 245 -6.70 3.17 -17.12
C SER A 245 -5.57 3.69 -18.01
N SER A 246 -4.34 3.70 -17.51
CA SER A 246 -3.17 4.10 -18.28
C SER A 246 -2.95 3.20 -19.50
N THR A 247 -3.02 1.87 -19.30
CA THR A 247 -2.86 0.88 -20.38
C THR A 247 -3.93 1.04 -21.45
N ILE A 248 -5.21 1.19 -21.06
CA ILE A 248 -6.34 1.35 -22.00
C ILE A 248 -6.18 2.62 -22.82
N VAL A 249 -5.90 3.75 -22.15
CA VAL A 249 -5.73 5.05 -22.83
C VAL A 249 -4.54 5.00 -23.80
N SER A 250 -3.42 4.45 -23.38
CA SER A 250 -2.22 4.31 -24.23
C SER A 250 -2.46 3.36 -25.40
N TYR A 251 -3.14 2.22 -25.17
CA TYR A 251 -3.49 1.26 -26.22
C TYR A 251 -4.40 1.88 -27.29
N ILE A 252 -5.46 2.56 -26.87
CA ILE A 252 -6.39 3.25 -27.78
C ILE A 252 -5.65 4.34 -28.54
N GLY A 253 -4.82 5.16 -27.84
CA GLY A 253 -4.03 6.21 -28.47
C GLY A 253 -3.06 5.70 -29.54
N THR A 254 -2.41 4.55 -29.30
CA THR A 254 -1.52 3.92 -30.28
C THR A 254 -2.28 3.36 -31.48
N LYS A 255 -3.45 2.73 -31.25
CA LYS A 255 -4.27 2.13 -32.32
C LYS A 255 -5.13 3.14 -33.08
N SER A 256 -5.49 4.28 -32.47
CA SER A 256 -6.20 5.35 -33.14
C SER A 256 -5.21 6.17 -33.97
N ALA A 257 -5.04 5.82 -35.23
CA ALA A 257 -4.07 6.43 -36.16
C ALA A 257 -4.44 7.88 -36.57
N SER A 258 -4.91 8.73 -35.64
CA SER A 258 -5.07 10.14 -35.97
C SER A 258 -4.96 11.05 -34.75
N ILE A 259 -3.72 11.33 -34.39
CA ILE A 259 -3.38 12.57 -33.69
C ILE A 259 -3.92 13.80 -34.48
N GLU A 260 -4.03 13.70 -35.80
CA GLU A 260 -4.59 14.72 -36.69
C GLU A 260 -6.09 14.97 -36.45
N GLU A 261 -6.94 13.94 -36.23
CA GLU A 261 -8.35 14.12 -35.88
C GLU A 261 -8.55 14.72 -34.48
N ALA A 262 -7.73 14.35 -33.51
CA ALA A 262 -7.79 14.94 -32.17
C ALA A 262 -7.37 16.43 -32.15
N GLN A 263 -6.43 16.83 -33.02
CA GLN A 263 -6.04 18.24 -33.19
C GLN A 263 -7.15 19.05 -33.88
N GLN A 264 -7.88 18.45 -34.81
CA GLN A 264 -8.99 19.10 -35.51
C GLN A 264 -10.19 19.33 -34.59
N VAL A 265 -10.52 18.37 -33.72
CA VAL A 265 -11.61 18.50 -32.72
C VAL A 265 -11.32 19.61 -31.69
N VAL A 266 -10.04 19.86 -31.36
CA VAL A 266 -9.65 20.95 -30.44
C VAL A 266 -9.71 22.33 -31.14
N GLN A 267 -9.50 22.39 -32.46
CA GLN A 267 -9.60 23.64 -33.22
C GLN A 267 -11.06 24.04 -33.48
N ASP A 268 -11.98 23.11 -33.54
CA ASP A 268 -13.40 23.38 -33.81
C ASP A 268 -14.25 23.62 -32.55
N ALA A 269 -13.64 23.68 -31.35
CA ALA A 269 -14.35 23.99 -30.12
C ALA A 269 -14.86 25.43 -30.09
N PRO A 270 -16.15 25.69 -29.70
CA PRO A 270 -16.72 27.04 -29.70
C PRO A 270 -15.93 27.98 -28.79
N GLN A 271 -15.51 29.13 -29.32
CA GLN A 271 -14.75 30.15 -28.59
C GLN A 271 -15.63 31.07 -27.70
N GLU A 272 -16.91 30.83 -27.61
CA GLU A 272 -17.84 31.62 -26.82
C GLU A 272 -17.67 31.41 -25.32
N GLY A 273 -17.14 32.34 -24.61
CA GLY A 273 -16.96 32.35 -23.14
C GLY A 273 -15.52 32.58 -22.66
N MET A 274 -14.55 32.71 -23.52
CA MET A 274 -13.11 32.68 -23.19
C MET A 274 -12.48 34.09 -22.96
N GLU A 275 -13.24 35.17 -23.08
CA GLU A 275 -12.66 36.54 -22.95
C GLU A 275 -12.14 36.86 -21.54
N MET A 276 -12.71 36.26 -20.49
CA MET A 276 -12.29 36.50 -19.11
C MET A 276 -10.94 35.80 -18.77
N PHE A 277 -10.55 34.79 -19.54
CA PHE A 277 -9.28 34.06 -19.37
C PHE A 277 -8.23 34.42 -20.44
N SER A 278 -8.51 35.36 -21.33
CA SER A 278 -7.66 35.68 -22.49
C SER A 278 -6.21 36.06 -22.12
N GLY A 279 -6.02 36.81 -21.03
CA GLY A 279 -4.70 37.18 -20.56
C GLY A 279 -3.89 36.00 -20.02
N ALA A 280 -4.52 35.13 -19.24
CA ALA A 280 -3.87 33.93 -18.71
C ALA A 280 -3.58 32.89 -19.81
N LEU A 281 -4.49 32.74 -20.79
CA LEU A 281 -4.31 31.91 -21.98
C LEU A 281 -3.17 32.39 -22.86
N SER A 282 -3.09 33.73 -23.09
CA SER A 282 -1.99 34.33 -23.85
C SER A 282 -0.64 34.12 -23.19
N PHE A 283 -0.56 34.23 -21.85
CA PHE A 283 0.66 33.90 -21.10
C PHE A 283 1.01 32.40 -21.23
N MET A 284 0.03 31.49 -21.05
CA MET A 284 0.23 30.04 -21.19
C MET A 284 0.74 29.69 -22.58
N ASN A 285 0.16 30.23 -23.64
CA ASN A 285 0.56 29.92 -25.03
C ASN A 285 2.00 30.33 -25.36
N ASN A 286 2.59 31.26 -24.60
CA ASN A 286 3.99 31.65 -24.74
C ASN A 286 4.98 30.77 -23.99
N LEU A 287 4.50 29.81 -23.17
CA LEU A 287 5.35 28.87 -22.43
C LEU A 287 5.67 27.63 -23.30
N PRO A 288 6.79 26.96 -23.05
CA PRO A 288 7.05 25.64 -23.63
C PRO A 288 5.90 24.67 -23.33
N ILE A 289 5.51 23.84 -24.29
CA ILE A 289 4.36 22.93 -24.20
C ILE A 289 4.42 22.02 -22.96
N MET A 290 5.61 21.57 -22.56
CA MET A 290 5.81 20.79 -21.35
C MET A 290 5.43 21.55 -20.07
N VAL A 291 5.77 22.84 -20.02
CA VAL A 291 5.42 23.71 -18.89
C VAL A 291 3.92 23.98 -18.83
N GLN A 292 3.29 24.20 -19.99
CA GLN A 292 1.81 24.30 -20.09
C GLN A 292 1.13 23.05 -19.54
N MET A 293 1.61 21.86 -19.91
CA MET A 293 1.09 20.58 -19.44
C MET A 293 1.23 20.44 -17.92
N VAL A 294 2.39 20.77 -17.36
CA VAL A 294 2.63 20.71 -15.91
C VAL A 294 1.70 21.66 -15.15
N ILE A 295 1.52 22.89 -15.62
CA ILE A 295 0.62 23.87 -14.97
C ILE A 295 -0.84 23.38 -15.03
N SER A 296 -1.31 22.95 -16.20
CA SER A 296 -2.68 22.49 -16.40
C SER A 296 -3.00 21.26 -15.53
N LEU A 297 -2.12 20.27 -15.53
CA LEU A 297 -2.24 19.09 -14.68
C LEU A 297 -2.13 19.46 -13.19
N GLY A 298 -1.31 20.45 -12.83
CA GLY A 298 -1.19 20.93 -11.46
C GLY A 298 -2.49 21.53 -10.92
N ILE A 299 -3.19 22.33 -11.72
CA ILE A 299 -4.50 22.87 -11.35
C ILE A 299 -5.51 21.74 -11.15
N LEU A 300 -5.57 20.79 -12.09
CA LEU A 300 -6.44 19.63 -11.98
C LEU A 300 -6.10 18.76 -10.77
N ALA A 301 -4.81 18.58 -10.48
CA ALA A 301 -4.34 17.81 -9.33
C ALA A 301 -4.73 18.44 -7.98
N ILE A 302 -4.73 19.79 -7.88
CA ILE A 302 -5.20 20.49 -6.68
C ILE A 302 -6.69 20.24 -6.46
N ILE A 303 -7.51 20.37 -7.49
CA ILE A 303 -8.96 20.13 -7.42
C ILE A 303 -9.22 18.66 -7.06
N ALA A 304 -8.55 17.74 -7.74
CA ALA A 304 -8.63 16.32 -7.48
C ALA A 304 -8.21 15.98 -6.04
N GLY A 305 -7.12 16.58 -5.53
CA GLY A 305 -6.65 16.36 -4.16
C GLY A 305 -7.66 16.80 -3.09
N MET A 306 -8.39 17.88 -3.32
CA MET A 306 -9.47 18.29 -2.41
C MET A 306 -10.60 17.25 -2.38
N ILE A 307 -10.98 16.70 -3.54
CA ILE A 307 -12.00 15.65 -3.66
C ILE A 307 -11.49 14.36 -2.98
N GLU A 308 -10.23 13.99 -3.19
CA GLU A 308 -9.59 12.82 -2.60
C GLU A 308 -9.61 12.83 -1.06
N VAL A 309 -9.30 13.96 -0.45
CA VAL A 309 -9.38 14.12 1.01
C VAL A 309 -10.80 13.88 1.52
N VAL A 310 -11.82 14.36 0.80
CA VAL A 310 -13.23 14.14 1.17
C VAL A 310 -13.62 12.68 1.00
N LEU A 311 -13.23 12.05 -0.12
CA LEU A 311 -13.49 10.64 -0.39
C LEU A 311 -12.81 9.73 0.63
N PHE A 312 -11.53 9.98 0.93
CA PHE A 312 -10.79 9.23 1.95
C PHE A 312 -11.48 9.29 3.32
N LYS A 313 -11.88 10.50 3.78
CA LYS A 313 -12.64 10.65 5.02
C LYS A 313 -13.95 9.87 5.01
N LYS A 314 -14.67 9.83 3.87
CA LYS A 314 -15.90 9.06 3.72
C LYS A 314 -15.64 7.55 3.74
N ILE A 315 -14.58 7.06 3.07
CA ILE A 315 -14.15 5.66 3.08
C ILE A 315 -13.82 5.22 4.51
N VAL A 316 -12.95 5.95 5.20
CA VAL A 316 -12.57 5.69 6.59
C VAL A 316 -13.80 5.66 7.52
N LYS A 317 -14.75 6.59 7.32
CA LYS A 317 -16.01 6.63 8.07
C LYS A 317 -16.88 5.41 7.78
N THR A 318 -17.00 5.03 6.53
CA THR A 318 -17.83 3.89 6.12
C THR A 318 -17.29 2.58 6.68
N GLU A 319 -15.97 2.42 6.75
CA GLU A 319 -15.32 1.24 7.32
C GLU A 319 -15.16 1.30 8.85
N GLY A 320 -15.56 2.41 9.50
CA GLY A 320 -15.52 2.54 10.96
C GLY A 320 -14.14 2.77 11.55
N ARG A 321 -13.14 3.17 10.72
CA ARG A 321 -11.73 3.30 11.11
C ARG A 321 -11.29 4.74 11.46
N GLN A 322 -12.25 5.62 11.76
CA GLN A 322 -11.97 7.04 11.99
C GLN A 322 -11.05 7.28 13.19
N GLU A 323 -11.31 6.59 14.29
CA GLU A 323 -10.50 6.76 15.51
C GLU A 323 -9.10 6.17 15.31
N TYR A 324 -8.99 5.02 14.66
CA TYR A 324 -7.74 4.41 14.28
C TYR A 324 -6.86 5.38 13.43
N ILE A 325 -7.42 5.99 12.39
CA ILE A 325 -6.70 6.96 11.55
C ILE A 325 -6.31 8.22 12.33
N ARG A 326 -7.15 8.69 13.27
CA ARG A 326 -6.77 9.80 14.15
C ARG A 326 -5.55 9.47 15.00
N GLN A 327 -5.52 8.29 15.59
CA GLN A 327 -4.39 7.82 16.39
C GLN A 327 -3.14 7.65 15.54
N LEU A 328 -3.28 7.09 14.33
CA LEU A 328 -2.20 6.96 13.37
C LEU A 328 -1.52 8.31 13.08
N PHE A 329 -2.29 9.39 12.94
CA PHE A 329 -1.75 10.75 12.73
C PHE A 329 -1.49 11.54 14.01
N GLY A 330 -1.68 10.95 15.20
CA GLY A 330 -1.46 11.62 16.48
C GLY A 330 -2.50 12.70 16.81
N ILE A 331 -3.67 12.65 16.17
CA ILE A 331 -4.77 13.60 16.41
C ILE A 331 -5.53 13.17 17.69
N LYS A 332 -5.67 14.07 18.65
CA LYS A 332 -6.36 13.79 19.93
C LYS A 332 -7.77 13.25 19.69
N SER A 333 -8.13 12.17 20.38
CA SER A 333 -9.48 11.57 20.33
C SER A 333 -10.57 12.54 20.77
N LYS A 334 -11.74 12.48 20.12
CA LYS A 334 -12.92 13.23 20.55
C LYS A 334 -13.53 12.71 21.86
N GLU A 335 -13.26 11.46 22.24
CA GLU A 335 -13.82 10.83 23.44
C GLU A 335 -13.35 11.47 24.73
N LYS A 336 -12.20 12.18 24.75
CA LYS A 336 -11.79 13.01 25.90
C LYS A 336 -12.79 14.12 26.27
N LYS A 337 -13.77 14.44 25.41
CA LYS A 337 -14.81 15.45 25.73
C LYS A 337 -15.97 14.89 26.52
N GLN A 338 -16.11 13.58 26.69
CA GLN A 338 -17.22 12.93 27.42
C GLN A 338 -16.85 12.43 28.81
N GLY A 339 -15.76 12.88 29.41
CA GLY A 339 -15.44 12.64 30.81
C GLY A 339 -14.95 11.22 31.16
N ARG A 340 -14.87 10.29 30.21
CA ARG A 340 -14.27 8.97 30.41
C ARG A 340 -12.80 9.02 30.07
N GLN A 341 -11.96 9.02 31.08
CA GLN A 341 -10.51 8.95 30.92
C GLN A 341 -10.14 7.52 30.54
N ILE A 342 -10.12 7.24 29.23
CA ILE A 342 -9.62 5.94 28.72
C ILE A 342 -8.12 5.93 28.95
N SER A 343 -7.60 4.86 29.58
CA SER A 343 -6.16 4.73 29.82
C SER A 343 -5.40 4.64 28.49
N GLN A 344 -4.13 5.06 28.50
CA GLN A 344 -3.28 4.97 27.32
C GLN A 344 -3.14 3.50 26.85
N ASP A 345 -3.16 2.56 27.78
CA ASP A 345 -3.09 1.12 27.51
C ASP A 345 -4.34 0.60 26.82
N GLU A 346 -5.53 1.07 27.18
CA GLU A 346 -6.78 0.71 26.49
C GLU A 346 -6.81 1.26 25.05
N ILE A 347 -6.27 2.47 24.85
CA ILE A 347 -6.11 3.05 23.51
C ILE A 347 -5.15 2.20 22.67
N THR A 348 -4.02 1.82 23.25
CA THR A 348 -3.02 0.96 22.57
C THR A 348 -3.61 -0.41 22.27
N ARG A 349 -4.31 -1.03 23.20
CA ARG A 349 -4.96 -2.33 23.03
C ARG A 349 -6.03 -2.30 21.93
N ARG A 350 -6.88 -1.26 21.87
CA ARG A 350 -7.85 -1.09 20.77
C ARG A 350 -7.18 -0.91 19.42
N TYR A 351 -6.10 -0.13 19.38
CA TYR A 351 -5.29 0.07 18.19
C TYR A 351 -4.70 -1.25 17.67
N GLU A 352 -4.12 -2.06 18.57
CA GLU A 352 -3.59 -3.38 18.24
C GLU A 352 -4.69 -4.35 17.82
N MET A 353 -5.86 -4.35 18.48
CA MET A 353 -7.02 -5.18 18.11
C MET A 353 -7.57 -4.87 16.73
N GLU A 354 -7.65 -3.60 16.35
CA GLU A 354 -8.08 -3.18 15.01
C GLU A 354 -7.06 -3.51 13.93
N ARG A 355 -5.80 -3.60 14.31
CA ARG A 355 -4.69 -3.83 13.40
C ARG A 355 -4.39 -5.31 13.17
N PHE A 356 -4.31 -6.11 14.23
CA PHE A 356 -3.85 -7.49 14.20
C PHE A 356 -4.97 -8.53 14.38
N GLY A 357 -6.18 -8.11 14.70
CA GLY A 357 -7.34 -8.96 14.98
C GLY A 357 -7.47 -9.36 16.45
N GLN A 358 -8.68 -9.82 16.82
CA GLN A 358 -8.99 -10.14 18.23
C GLN A 358 -8.25 -11.38 18.78
N SER A 359 -7.86 -12.34 17.92
CA SER A 359 -7.20 -13.57 18.35
C SER A 359 -5.80 -13.33 18.92
N ASP A 360 -5.00 -12.50 18.25
CA ASP A 360 -3.60 -12.26 18.60
C ASP A 360 -3.44 -11.44 19.88
N ILE A 361 -4.48 -10.67 20.20
CA ILE A 361 -4.49 -9.84 21.40
C ILE A 361 -5.03 -10.59 22.60
N LYS A 362 -5.99 -11.53 22.39
CA LYS A 362 -6.41 -12.42 23.47
C LYS A 362 -5.22 -13.24 23.98
N GLU A 363 -4.37 -13.78 23.09
CA GLU A 363 -3.18 -14.53 23.47
C GLU A 363 -2.13 -13.65 24.20
N LYS A 364 -1.92 -12.41 23.73
CA LYS A 364 -0.99 -11.43 24.33
C LYS A 364 -1.45 -10.86 25.69
N TYR A 365 -2.77 -10.88 25.97
CA TYR A 365 -3.39 -10.28 27.17
C TYR A 365 -4.23 -11.27 27.99
N SER A 366 -4.36 -12.57 27.61
CA SER A 366 -5.09 -13.60 28.36
C SER A 366 -4.42 -13.90 29.70
N ASP A 367 -3.10 -13.91 29.74
CA ASP A 367 -2.33 -14.14 30.96
C ASP A 367 -2.55 -13.04 32.03
N ASN A 368 -3.08 -11.88 31.66
CA ASN A 368 -3.39 -10.81 32.60
C ASN A 368 -4.79 -10.87 33.21
N GLN A 369 -5.74 -11.59 32.60
CA GLN A 369 -7.09 -11.74 33.18
C GLN A 369 -7.13 -12.87 34.21
N ASP A 370 -6.42 -13.95 33.98
CA ASP A 370 -6.34 -15.06 34.92
C ASP A 370 -5.60 -14.65 36.20
N SER A 371 -4.58 -13.80 36.12
CA SER A 371 -3.86 -13.27 37.28
C SER A 371 -4.65 -12.22 38.10
N ILE A 372 -5.64 -11.56 37.51
CA ILE A 372 -6.54 -10.61 38.23
C ILE A 372 -7.63 -11.38 38.98
N ILE A 373 -8.12 -12.48 38.39
CA ILE A 373 -9.15 -13.33 39.00
C ILE A 373 -8.57 -14.16 40.15
N GLU A 374 -7.33 -14.65 40.04
CA GLU A 374 -6.64 -15.32 41.15
C GLU A 374 -6.34 -14.38 42.32
N ASN A 375 -6.00 -13.11 42.09
CA ASN A 375 -5.76 -12.16 43.16
C ASN A 375 -7.07 -11.63 43.85
N GLU A 376 -8.22 -11.70 43.18
CA GLU A 376 -9.51 -11.40 43.82
C GLU A 376 -10.02 -12.62 44.60
N SER A 377 -9.65 -13.85 44.28
CA SER A 377 -10.02 -15.05 45.02
C SER A 377 -9.17 -15.26 46.29
N GLU A 378 -7.88 -14.87 46.27
CA GLU A 378 -7.02 -14.94 47.49
C GLU A 378 -7.30 -13.78 48.50
N GLY A 379 -7.97 -12.70 48.07
CA GLY A 379 -8.37 -11.60 48.93
C GLY A 379 -9.66 -11.84 49.76
N SER A 380 -10.42 -12.89 49.44
CA SER A 380 -11.68 -13.21 50.12
C SER A 380 -11.57 -14.17 51.31
N ASP A 381 -10.42 -14.87 51.47
CA ASP A 381 -10.22 -15.82 52.56
C ASP A 381 -9.63 -15.24 53.86
N PHE A 382 -9.45 -13.92 53.96
CA PHE A 382 -8.95 -13.25 55.18
C PHE A 382 -9.96 -12.42 55.97
N ALA A 383 -11.27 -12.55 55.70
CA ALA A 383 -12.30 -11.70 56.34
C ALA A 383 -13.29 -12.49 57.23
N ASP A 384 -12.98 -13.72 57.61
CA ASP A 384 -13.88 -14.52 58.49
C ASP A 384 -13.21 -14.93 59.80
N ASP A 385 -12.65 -14.01 60.56
CA ASP A 385 -12.38 -14.24 61.97
C ASP A 385 -12.30 -12.93 62.80
N MET A 386 -13.42 -12.24 63.00
CA MET A 386 -13.65 -11.37 64.17
C MET A 386 -15.16 -11.12 64.35
N SER A 387 -15.84 -12.06 65.00
CA SER A 387 -17.15 -11.84 65.64
C SER A 387 -16.94 -11.16 66.95
N GLY A 388 -17.37 -9.89 67.07
CA GLY A 388 -17.39 -9.15 68.33
C GLY A 388 -18.41 -8.05 68.23
N ASP A 389 -19.60 -8.34 68.77
CA ASP A 389 -20.66 -7.54 69.35
C ASP A 389 -20.42 -6.01 69.45
N ASP A 390 -21.31 -5.21 68.89
CA ASP A 390 -22.02 -4.14 69.60
C ASP A 390 -23.02 -3.35 68.73
N SER A 391 -24.22 -3.26 69.23
CA SER A 391 -25.38 -2.54 68.84
C SER A 391 -25.21 -1.04 68.61
N ILE A 392 -25.75 -0.47 67.53
CA ILE A 392 -26.26 0.91 67.40
C ILE A 392 -27.26 1.01 66.18
N PRO A 393 -28.27 1.89 66.22
CA PRO A 393 -29.61 1.72 65.62
C PRO A 393 -29.76 2.31 64.20
N LYS A 394 -30.70 1.73 63.47
CA LYS A 394 -31.16 2.13 62.14
C LYS A 394 -31.76 3.54 62.11
N GLN A 395 -31.17 4.43 61.29
CA GLN A 395 -31.83 5.68 60.88
C GLN A 395 -32.38 5.54 59.44
N LYS A 396 -33.69 5.77 59.29
CA LYS A 396 -34.45 5.79 58.05
C LYS A 396 -34.07 7.04 57.23
N VAL A 397 -33.78 6.90 55.96
CA VAL A 397 -33.69 7.99 54.99
C VAL A 397 -34.90 7.93 54.05
N PRO A 398 -35.57 9.03 53.74
CA PRO A 398 -36.83 9.06 52.99
C PRO A 398 -36.60 9.00 51.49
N ILE A 399 -37.52 8.30 50.81
CA ILE A 399 -37.62 8.18 49.35
C ILE A 399 -38.23 9.48 48.79
N ILE A 400 -37.55 10.14 47.86
CA ILE A 400 -38.12 11.23 47.05
C ILE A 400 -38.42 10.67 45.66
N THR A 401 -39.69 10.68 45.30
CA THR A 401 -40.19 10.41 43.94
C THR A 401 -40.16 11.70 43.11
N PRO A 402 -39.81 11.65 41.80
CA PRO A 402 -39.89 12.84 40.95
C PRO A 402 -41.30 13.04 40.40
N SER A 403 -41.69 14.27 40.37
CA SER A 403 -42.79 14.82 39.56
C SER A 403 -42.25 15.40 38.26
#